data_c486c40dc60e2699ff42905d7c64e551
#
_entry.id   c486c40dc60e2699ff42905d7c64e551
#
_cell.length_a   1.000
_cell.length_b   1.000
_cell.length_c   1.000
_cell.angle_alpha   90.00
_cell.angle_beta   90.00
_cell.angle_gamma   90.00
#
_symmetry.space_group_name_H-M   'P 1'
#
loop_
_entity.id
_entity.type
_entity.pdbx_description
1 polymer ?
#
loop_
_entity_poly.entity_id
_entity_poly.type
_entity_poly.pdbx_seq_one_letter_code
_entity_poly.pdbx_strand_id
1 'polypeptide(L)'
;LHDQKLNSVKCENNQMIFTFDIKIFPQDYVGDCYKQYECYKHCDMIVEMKEESFNDYNFVSATDKNGKFEGISLSQAEFVNAINNAYTAEFIDCFANNSELKIELSVNYYNAEKQYRKYRKFSLCSVALYAEKVIWNWY
;
A
#
# COMPACT_ATOMS: atom_id res chain seq x y z
N LEU A 1 1.74 7.50 8.23
CA LEU A 1 0.74 6.45 7.92
C LEU A 1 1.17 5.03 8.29
N HIS A 2 2.32 4.87 8.94
CA HIS A 2 2.79 3.56 9.41
C HIS A 2 1.68 2.83 10.19
N ASP A 3 1.49 1.54 9.87
CA ASP A 3 0.44 0.68 10.46
C ASP A 3 -1.01 1.14 10.23
N GLN A 4 -1.24 2.04 9.28
CA GLN A 4 -2.60 2.42 8.91
C GLN A 4 -3.21 1.41 7.95
N LYS A 5 -4.46 1.05 8.21
CA LYS A 5 -5.19 0.11 7.37
C LYS A 5 -5.51 0.72 6.01
N LEU A 6 -5.12 0.01 4.96
CA LEU A 6 -5.51 0.32 3.59
C LEU A 6 -6.92 -0.23 3.32
N ASN A 7 -7.84 0.63 2.96
CA ASN A 7 -9.22 0.27 2.65
C ASN A 7 -9.40 -0.14 1.20
N SER A 8 -8.79 0.61 0.31
CA SER A 8 -8.91 0.34 -1.12
C SER A 8 -7.75 0.95 -1.90
N VAL A 9 -7.53 0.37 -3.06
CA VAL A 9 -6.66 0.93 -4.10
C VAL A 9 -7.47 1.00 -5.39
N LYS A 10 -7.32 2.08 -6.13
CA LYS A 10 -7.86 2.17 -7.48
C LYS A 10 -6.90 2.92 -8.40
N CYS A 11 -6.99 2.61 -9.68
CA CYS A 11 -6.23 3.28 -10.72
C CYS A 11 -7.21 3.87 -11.75
N GLU A 12 -7.17 5.17 -11.92
CA GLU A 12 -7.99 5.89 -12.88
C GLU A 12 -7.29 7.17 -13.34
N ASN A 13 -7.47 7.56 -14.59
CA ASN A 13 -6.92 8.81 -15.14
C ASN A 13 -5.41 8.99 -14.89
N ASN A 14 -4.65 7.92 -15.02
CA ASN A 14 -3.20 7.87 -14.74
C ASN A 14 -2.83 8.24 -13.29
N GLN A 15 -3.76 8.04 -12.38
CA GLN A 15 -3.56 8.20 -10.94
C GLN A 15 -3.74 6.86 -10.23
N MET A 16 -2.86 6.58 -9.27
CA MET A 16 -3.04 5.50 -8.31
C MET A 16 -3.50 6.12 -6.99
N ILE A 17 -4.65 5.69 -6.51
CA ILE A 17 -5.27 6.23 -5.29
C ILE A 17 -5.32 5.14 -4.23
N PHE A 18 -4.65 5.40 -3.11
CA PHE A 18 -4.66 4.55 -1.92
C PHE A 18 -5.50 5.23 -0.85
N THR A 19 -6.58 4.58 -0.45
CA THR A 19 -7.48 5.08 0.61
C THR A 19 -7.20 4.36 1.93
N PHE A 20 -6.85 5.11 2.95
CA PHE A 20 -6.51 4.61 4.28
C PHE A 20 -7.57 4.98 5.31
N ASP A 21 -7.82 4.07 6.25
CA ASP A 21 -8.45 4.42 7.52
C ASP A 21 -7.39 4.99 8.47
N ILE A 22 -7.65 6.15 9.00
CA ILE A 22 -6.72 6.82 9.89
C ILE A 22 -7.10 6.55 11.34
N LYS A 23 -6.13 6.02 12.09
CA LYS A 23 -6.20 5.91 13.56
C LYS A 23 -5.05 6.71 14.14
N ILE A 24 -5.38 7.82 14.77
CA ILE A 24 -4.39 8.69 15.41
C ILE A 24 -4.40 8.38 16.91
N PHE A 25 -3.26 7.93 17.40
CA PHE A 25 -3.07 7.68 18.83
C PHE A 25 -2.17 8.80 19.39
N PRO A 26 -2.68 9.63 20.31
CA PRO A 26 -1.93 10.77 20.86
C PRO A 26 -0.58 10.39 21.47
N GLN A 27 -0.47 9.19 22.05
CA GLN A 27 0.78 8.69 22.64
C GLN A 27 1.90 8.43 21.64
N ASP A 28 1.58 8.29 20.35
CA ASP A 28 2.56 8.02 19.29
C ASP A 28 3.22 9.30 18.77
N TYR A 29 2.78 10.45 19.25
CA TYR A 29 3.24 11.75 18.79
C TYR A 29 3.87 12.56 19.91
N VAL A 30 4.98 13.22 19.60
CA VAL A 30 5.63 14.17 20.51
C VAL A 30 5.03 15.55 20.29
N GLY A 31 4.44 16.13 21.36
CA GLY A 31 3.77 17.42 21.29
C GLY A 31 2.33 17.37 20.78
N ASP A 32 1.82 18.50 20.29
CA ASP A 32 0.42 18.66 19.89
C ASP A 32 0.17 18.53 18.38
N CYS A 33 1.15 18.06 17.60
CA CYS A 33 1.04 18.01 16.14
C CYS A 33 -0.05 17.05 15.63
N TYR A 34 -0.46 16.07 16.44
CA TYR A 34 -1.56 15.18 16.07
C TYR A 34 -2.94 15.85 16.11
N LYS A 35 -3.12 16.91 16.90
CA LYS A 35 -4.41 17.57 17.10
C LYS A 35 -5.04 18.08 15.81
N GLN A 36 -4.20 18.53 14.87
CA GLN A 36 -4.68 19.00 13.57
C GLN A 36 -5.26 17.88 12.70
N TYR A 37 -4.91 16.60 12.98
CA TYR A 37 -5.38 15.43 12.23
C TYR A 37 -6.43 14.60 12.99
N GLU A 38 -6.70 14.91 14.23
CA GLU A 38 -7.57 14.14 15.13
C GLU A 38 -9.01 14.02 14.63
N CYS A 39 -9.47 15.01 13.86
CA CYS A 39 -10.81 15.01 13.27
C CYS A 39 -10.92 14.19 11.98
N TYR A 40 -9.80 13.80 11.35
CA TYR A 40 -9.82 13.04 10.12
C TYR A 40 -9.92 11.55 10.39
N LYS A 41 -10.73 10.87 9.58
CA LYS A 41 -10.92 9.41 9.64
C LYS A 41 -10.32 8.69 8.46
N HIS A 42 -10.12 9.38 7.37
CA HIS A 42 -9.64 8.84 6.11
C HIS A 42 -8.56 9.72 5.51
N CYS A 43 -7.70 9.10 4.73
CA CYS A 43 -6.72 9.79 3.92
C CYS A 43 -6.59 9.09 2.57
N ASP A 44 -6.66 9.86 1.50
CA ASP A 44 -6.28 9.39 0.16
C ASP A 44 -4.87 9.87 -0.16
N MET A 45 -3.98 8.92 -0.46
CA MET A 45 -2.72 9.19 -1.11
C MET A 45 -2.93 9.04 -2.61
N ILE A 46 -2.88 10.14 -3.34
CA ILE A 46 -3.09 10.19 -4.79
C ILE A 46 -1.74 10.36 -5.45
N VAL A 47 -1.32 9.37 -6.22
CA VAL A 47 -0.06 9.38 -6.95
C VAL A 47 -0.37 9.64 -8.44
N GLU A 48 0.01 10.81 -8.93
CA GLU A 48 -0.03 11.11 -10.36
C GLU A 48 1.19 10.47 -11.02
N MET A 49 0.96 9.46 -11.87
CA MET A 49 2.01 8.66 -12.47
C MET A 49 2.52 9.28 -13.76
N LYS A 50 3.85 9.22 -13.98
CA LYS A 50 4.49 9.69 -15.23
C LYS A 50 4.23 8.73 -16.37
N GLU A 51 4.56 7.46 -16.15
CA GLU A 51 4.42 6.39 -17.13
C GLU A 51 4.06 5.09 -16.42
N GLU A 52 3.02 4.43 -16.89
CA GLU A 52 2.55 3.16 -16.34
C GLU A 52 3.54 2.01 -16.60
N SER A 53 4.24 2.02 -17.75
CA SER A 53 5.14 0.96 -18.17
C SER A 53 6.37 0.78 -17.27
N PHE A 54 6.70 1.75 -16.42
CA PHE A 54 7.82 1.68 -15.48
C PHE A 54 7.39 1.31 -14.06
N ASN A 55 6.11 1.14 -13.80
CA ASN A 55 5.61 0.79 -12.49
C ASN A 55 5.72 -0.72 -12.25
N ASP A 56 6.09 -1.09 -11.04
CA ASP A 56 6.25 -2.49 -10.61
C ASP A 56 5.36 -2.78 -9.40
N TYR A 57 4.73 -3.96 -9.42
CA TYR A 57 3.89 -4.45 -8.34
C TYR A 57 4.31 -5.87 -7.99
N ASN A 58 4.90 -6.05 -6.81
CA ASN A 58 5.50 -7.32 -6.42
C ASN A 58 4.95 -7.80 -5.08
N PHE A 59 4.57 -9.07 -5.02
CA PHE A 59 4.32 -9.77 -3.78
C PHE A 59 5.53 -10.60 -3.40
N VAL A 60 5.89 -10.57 -2.11
CA VAL A 60 7.07 -11.26 -1.58
C VAL A 60 6.68 -12.09 -0.36
N SER A 61 7.12 -13.34 -0.34
CA SER A 61 6.98 -14.20 0.83
C SER A 61 8.01 -13.84 1.90
N ALA A 62 7.68 -14.17 3.16
CA ALA A 62 8.69 -14.16 4.20
C ALA A 62 9.81 -15.17 3.89
N THR A 63 11.00 -14.94 4.40
CA THR A 63 12.13 -15.86 4.31
C THR A 63 11.77 -17.22 4.94
N ASP A 64 12.02 -18.30 4.23
CA ASP A 64 11.91 -19.62 4.79
C ASP A 64 13.13 -19.96 5.70
N LYS A 65 13.15 -21.18 6.24
CA LYS A 65 14.25 -21.66 7.09
C LYS A 65 15.64 -21.64 6.41
N ASN A 66 15.66 -21.59 5.08
CA ASN A 66 16.88 -21.55 4.26
C ASN A 66 17.23 -20.12 3.79
N GLY A 67 16.51 -19.12 4.23
CA GLY A 67 16.70 -17.74 3.82
C GLY A 67 16.18 -17.42 2.42
N LYS A 68 15.33 -18.27 1.83
CA LYS A 68 14.77 -18.06 0.50
C LYS A 68 13.55 -17.16 0.52
N PHE A 69 13.56 -16.19 -0.38
CA PHE A 69 12.39 -15.38 -0.71
C PHE A 69 11.72 -15.94 -1.97
N GLU A 70 10.43 -15.90 -2.00
CA GLU A 70 9.65 -16.11 -3.22
C GLU A 70 8.90 -14.83 -3.54
N GLY A 71 8.96 -14.39 -4.79
CA GLY A 71 8.31 -13.19 -5.25
C GLY A 71 7.56 -13.43 -6.55
N ILE A 72 6.47 -12.70 -6.74
CA ILE A 72 5.74 -12.64 -8.01
C ILE A 72 5.51 -11.18 -8.40
N SER A 73 5.62 -10.91 -9.70
CA SER A 73 5.22 -9.63 -10.29
C SER A 73 3.78 -9.71 -10.75
N LEU A 74 3.02 -8.65 -10.49
CA LEU A 74 1.63 -8.50 -10.91
C LEU A 74 1.52 -7.40 -11.96
N SER A 75 0.52 -7.51 -12.83
CA SER A 75 0.06 -6.35 -13.60
C SER A 75 -0.62 -5.34 -12.68
N GLN A 76 -0.82 -4.13 -13.14
CA GLN A 76 -1.53 -3.10 -12.39
C GLN A 76 -2.95 -3.56 -12.02
N ALA A 77 -3.69 -4.13 -12.98
CA ALA A 77 -5.04 -4.63 -12.74
C ALA A 77 -5.08 -5.78 -11.73
N GLU A 78 -4.13 -6.73 -11.81
CA GLU A 78 -3.99 -7.82 -10.85
C GLU A 78 -3.66 -7.29 -9.45
N PHE A 79 -2.77 -6.31 -9.35
CA PHE A 79 -2.41 -5.68 -8.10
C PHE A 79 -3.61 -5.00 -7.43
N VAL A 80 -4.33 -4.16 -8.16
CA VAL A 80 -5.52 -3.47 -7.65
C VAL A 80 -6.56 -4.48 -7.16
N ASN A 81 -6.82 -5.51 -7.94
CA ASN A 81 -7.77 -6.55 -7.58
C ASN A 81 -7.32 -7.37 -6.37
N ALA A 82 -6.04 -7.74 -6.32
CA ALA A 82 -5.50 -8.53 -5.21
C ALA A 82 -5.52 -7.75 -3.90
N ILE A 83 -5.10 -6.50 -3.90
CA ILE A 83 -5.11 -5.68 -2.69
C ILE A 83 -6.53 -5.44 -2.18
N ASN A 84 -7.48 -5.14 -3.05
CA ASN A 84 -8.87 -4.89 -2.66
C ASN A 84 -9.58 -6.15 -2.10
N ASN A 85 -9.03 -7.33 -2.33
CA ASN A 85 -9.56 -8.61 -1.84
C ASN A 85 -8.69 -9.26 -0.76
N ALA A 86 -7.68 -8.57 -0.26
CA ALA A 86 -6.93 -9.01 0.91
C ALA A 86 -7.81 -9.01 2.17
N TYR A 87 -7.56 -9.93 3.08
CA TYR A 87 -8.19 -9.89 4.41
C TYR A 87 -7.80 -8.64 5.17
N THR A 88 -6.50 -8.32 5.16
CA THR A 88 -5.97 -7.03 5.61
C THR A 88 -4.84 -6.59 4.70
N ALA A 89 -4.74 -5.28 4.49
CA ALA A 89 -3.57 -4.63 3.93
C ALA A 89 -3.27 -3.39 4.79
N GLU A 90 -2.01 -3.23 5.17
CA GLU A 90 -1.57 -2.14 6.03
C GLU A 90 -0.34 -1.47 5.43
N PHE A 91 -0.30 -0.16 5.55
CA PHE A 91 0.83 0.64 5.08
C PHE A 91 2.02 0.47 6.03
N ILE A 92 3.16 0.04 5.52
CA ILE A 92 4.38 -0.06 6.31
C ILE A 92 5.22 1.20 6.11
N ASP A 93 5.61 1.48 4.88
CA ASP A 93 6.52 2.59 4.61
C ASP A 93 6.40 3.11 3.19
N CYS A 94 6.95 4.30 2.96
CA CYS A 94 6.99 4.96 1.68
C CYS A 94 8.31 5.70 1.51
N PHE A 95 9.04 5.39 0.46
CA PHE A 95 10.31 5.99 0.13
C PHE A 95 10.24 6.71 -1.20
N ALA A 96 10.71 7.95 -1.25
CA ALA A 96 10.83 8.70 -2.49
C ALA A 96 12.31 8.89 -2.85
N ASN A 97 12.68 8.56 -4.07
CA ASN A 97 14.01 8.79 -4.63
C ASN A 97 13.87 9.32 -6.05
N ASN A 98 14.19 10.61 -6.25
CA ASN A 98 13.93 11.32 -7.50
C ASN A 98 12.42 11.25 -7.85
N SER A 99 12.10 10.61 -8.99
CA SER A 99 10.71 10.43 -9.44
C SER A 99 10.12 9.08 -9.06
N GLU A 100 10.89 8.21 -8.41
CA GLU A 100 10.43 6.88 -7.99
C GLU A 100 9.88 6.92 -6.58
N LEU A 101 8.65 6.46 -6.43
CA LEU A 101 7.99 6.28 -5.15
C LEU A 101 7.86 4.79 -4.88
N LYS A 102 8.48 4.32 -3.80
CA LYS A 102 8.34 2.94 -3.32
C LYS A 102 7.40 2.89 -2.13
N ILE A 103 6.41 2.01 -2.20
CA ILE A 103 5.43 1.80 -1.15
C ILE A 103 5.52 0.35 -0.71
N GLU A 104 5.58 0.14 0.58
CA GLU A 104 5.56 -1.20 1.19
C GLU A 104 4.27 -1.39 1.98
N LEU A 105 3.61 -2.51 1.70
CA LEU A 105 2.37 -2.92 2.35
C LEU A 105 2.57 -4.28 3.01
N SER A 106 2.07 -4.44 4.23
CA SER A 106 1.84 -5.75 4.83
C SER A 106 0.51 -6.28 4.32
N VAL A 107 0.46 -7.51 3.85
CA VAL A 107 -0.74 -8.12 3.28
C VAL A 107 -1.05 -9.46 3.95
N ASN A 108 -2.34 -9.75 4.10
CA ASN A 108 -2.80 -11.01 4.69
C ASN A 108 -4.00 -11.54 3.91
N TYR A 109 -3.90 -12.79 3.47
CA TYR A 109 -4.94 -13.50 2.72
C TYR A 109 -5.54 -14.67 3.51
N TYR A 110 -5.50 -14.60 4.84
CA TYR A 110 -6.19 -15.55 5.70
C TYR A 110 -7.70 -15.49 5.43
N ASN A 111 -8.35 -16.64 5.30
CA ASN A 111 -9.77 -16.73 4.90
C ASN A 111 -10.09 -16.14 3.51
N ALA A 112 -9.10 -16.02 2.63
CA ALA A 112 -9.34 -15.53 1.28
C ALA A 112 -10.26 -16.47 0.47
N GLU A 113 -11.03 -15.86 -0.43
CA GLU A 113 -11.79 -16.61 -1.43
C GLU A 113 -10.86 -17.46 -2.29
N LYS A 114 -11.40 -18.53 -2.89
CA LYS A 114 -10.63 -19.54 -3.64
C LYS A 114 -9.64 -18.92 -4.63
N GLN A 115 -10.05 -17.92 -5.40
CA GLN A 115 -9.22 -17.27 -6.41
C GLN A 115 -8.02 -16.50 -5.85
N TYR A 116 -8.07 -16.11 -4.56
CA TYR A 116 -6.99 -15.36 -3.89
C TYR A 116 -6.12 -16.22 -2.98
N ARG A 117 -6.42 -17.51 -2.84
CA ARG A 117 -5.65 -18.43 -1.97
C ARG A 117 -4.20 -18.58 -2.39
N LYS A 118 -3.89 -18.34 -3.66
CA LYS A 118 -2.52 -18.31 -4.21
C LYS A 118 -1.63 -17.25 -3.57
N TYR A 119 -2.22 -16.20 -2.94
CA TYR A 119 -1.48 -15.13 -2.28
C TYR A 119 -1.22 -15.39 -0.80
N ARG A 120 -1.72 -16.48 -0.21
CA ARG A 120 -1.60 -16.77 1.23
C ARG A 120 -0.17 -16.85 1.74
N LYS A 121 0.77 -17.26 0.89
CA LYS A 121 2.19 -17.36 1.23
C LYS A 121 2.93 -16.02 1.25
N PHE A 122 2.33 -14.98 0.71
CA PHE A 122 2.93 -13.65 0.64
C PHE A 122 2.49 -12.82 1.84
N SER A 123 3.45 -12.15 2.47
CA SER A 123 3.22 -11.26 3.61
C SER A 123 3.50 -9.79 3.30
N LEU A 124 4.23 -9.53 2.22
CA LEU A 124 4.63 -8.19 1.81
C LEU A 124 4.24 -7.93 0.36
N CYS A 125 3.85 -6.69 0.10
CA CYS A 125 3.68 -6.15 -1.23
C CYS A 125 4.57 -4.91 -1.36
N SER A 126 5.41 -4.91 -2.39
CA SER A 126 6.26 -3.77 -2.74
C SER A 126 5.78 -3.17 -4.05
N VAL A 127 5.50 -1.89 -4.04
CA VAL A 127 5.02 -1.12 -5.19
C VAL A 127 6.05 -0.06 -5.52
N ALA A 128 6.46 0.02 -6.79
CA ALA A 128 7.28 1.10 -7.30
C ALA A 128 6.50 1.87 -8.36
N LEU A 129 6.30 3.16 -8.12
CA LEU A 129 5.56 4.06 -9.00
C LEU A 129 6.48 5.20 -9.45
N TYR A 130 6.46 5.53 -10.74
CA TYR A 130 7.09 6.74 -11.24
C TYR A 130 6.09 7.89 -11.15
N ALA A 131 6.29 8.76 -10.16
CA ALA A 131 5.36 9.81 -9.80
C ALA A 131 5.80 11.19 -10.29
N GLU A 132 4.87 11.95 -10.85
CA GLU A 132 5.03 13.40 -11.07
C GLU A 132 4.69 14.17 -9.81
N LYS A 133 3.66 13.71 -9.09
CA LYS A 133 3.11 14.39 -7.92
C LYS A 133 2.45 13.39 -6.98
N VAL A 134 2.55 13.67 -5.68
CA VAL A 134 1.81 12.97 -4.63
C VAL A 134 0.96 13.99 -3.88
N ILE A 135 -0.33 13.72 -3.80
CA ILE A 135 -1.31 14.56 -3.12
C ILE A 135 -1.89 13.78 -1.95
N TRP A 136 -1.97 14.42 -0.80
CA TRP A 136 -2.60 13.88 0.39
C TRP A 136 -3.90 14.61 0.66
N ASN A 137 -5.00 13.88 0.63
CA ASN A 137 -6.33 14.40 0.88
C ASN A 137 -6.90 13.77 2.16
N TRP A 138 -7.04 14.56 3.19
CA TRP A 138 -7.51 14.15 4.52
C TRP A 138 -9.00 14.52 4.70
N TYR A 139 -9.81 13.57 5.17
CA TYR A 139 -11.25 13.82 5.38
C TYR A 139 -11.90 12.91 6.42
#